data_090368603cf6c017811f5f8c67cb8687
#
_entry.id   090368603cf6c017811f5f8c67cb8687
#
_cell.length_a   1.000
_cell.length_b   1.000
_cell.length_c   1.000
_cell.angle_alpha   90.00
_cell.angle_beta   90.00
_cell.angle_gamma   90.00
#
_symmetry.space_group_name_H-M   'P 1'
#
loop_
_entity.id
_entity.type
_entity.pdbx_description
1 polymer ?
#
loop_
_entity_poly.entity_id
_entity_poly.type
_entity_poly.pdbx_seq_one_letter_code
_entity_poly.pdbx_strand_id
1 'polypeptide(L)'
;ISPQLAQTRFRRVIRIMKEDGYISQGQAQTAAMPDTAPATSAATANSYAGEKGYLMAMVRRELLTNKTAGMNEEAITNSGDKIITTVDKNKQALMRATVDRGKGANAVPDSVQVGGLSADPRTGAILALYAGDDYLSKQLNNATQATFEPGSTMKVFTLLAAISQGCNLSTRFNGDSPRTFPGLPTPVRNYGDSSYGKIDLYQAMAHSVNTVFVDLNQKVGPQNTALIAKKAGIDSGLSATSPYNALGIDGITLRELTQSYATFANQGVQVGLHLVQRVQGPDGAILYRSADRGTRVFDGGHTALLTHALQKVMTDGTGKPAAVAGHAIAGKSGTANDNKAAAFVGYTPSLVTSFAIWSPAADGSSAVLPSFGPYSAGEGYPTRLFGDYMRQVLAGTPNENFPPATDLGRIGGPKGSWGD
;
A
#
# COMPACT_ATOMS: atom_id res chain seq x y z
N ILE A 1 -1.74 -5.02 -37.89
CA ILE A 1 -1.82 -4.03 -39.01
C ILE A 1 -2.10 -4.82 -40.28
N SER A 2 -3.11 -4.40 -41.08
CA SER A 2 -3.42 -5.07 -42.36
C SER A 2 -2.21 -4.96 -43.31
N PRO A 3 -1.75 -6.06 -43.92
CA PRO A 3 -0.68 -6.02 -44.91
C PRO A 3 -0.97 -5.08 -46.10
N GLN A 4 -2.23 -5.00 -46.51
CA GLN A 4 -2.66 -4.11 -47.59
C GLN A 4 -2.50 -2.63 -47.21
N LEU A 5 -2.86 -2.27 -45.98
CA LEU A 5 -2.70 -0.92 -45.47
C LEU A 5 -1.21 -0.54 -45.32
N ALA A 6 -0.38 -1.47 -44.86
CA ALA A 6 1.08 -1.26 -44.75
C ALA A 6 1.67 -1.03 -46.16
N GLN A 7 1.32 -1.81 -47.15
CA GLN A 7 1.78 -1.63 -48.53
C GLN A 7 1.31 -0.31 -49.15
N THR A 8 0.06 0.09 -48.88
CA THR A 8 -0.44 1.40 -49.33
C THR A 8 0.33 2.56 -48.75
N ARG A 9 0.64 2.49 -47.43
CA ARG A 9 1.45 3.51 -46.75
C ARG A 9 2.88 3.54 -47.26
N PHE A 10 3.50 2.38 -47.47
CA PHE A 10 4.85 2.30 -48.04
C PHE A 10 4.93 3.00 -49.40
N ARG A 11 4.01 2.66 -50.34
CA ARG A 11 3.96 3.30 -51.67
C ARG A 11 3.76 4.82 -51.56
N ARG A 12 2.93 5.28 -50.64
CA ARG A 12 2.75 6.70 -50.40
C ARG A 12 4.05 7.38 -49.93
N VAL A 13 4.77 6.76 -49.00
CA VAL A 13 6.05 7.32 -48.50
C VAL A 13 7.08 7.37 -49.61
N ILE A 14 7.26 6.29 -50.41
CA ILE A 14 8.18 6.30 -51.56
C ILE A 14 7.84 7.36 -52.57
N ARG A 15 6.55 7.59 -52.87
CA ARG A 15 6.11 8.63 -53.76
C ARG A 15 6.49 10.02 -53.23
N ILE A 16 6.18 10.31 -51.96
CA ILE A 16 6.52 11.61 -51.33
C ILE A 16 8.04 11.85 -51.33
N MET A 17 8.84 10.82 -50.94
CA MET A 17 10.31 10.94 -50.94
C MET A 17 10.87 11.24 -52.33
N LYS A 18 10.24 10.72 -53.41
CA LYS A 18 10.61 11.03 -54.78
C LYS A 18 10.19 12.47 -55.14
N GLU A 19 8.95 12.87 -54.83
CA GLU A 19 8.38 14.19 -55.11
C GLU A 19 9.23 15.30 -54.41
N ASP A 20 9.67 15.04 -53.19
CA ASP A 20 10.49 15.95 -52.39
C ASP A 20 12.01 15.84 -52.67
N GLY A 21 12.43 15.01 -53.63
CA GLY A 21 13.82 14.87 -54.05
C GLY A 21 14.75 14.10 -53.13
N TYR A 22 14.23 13.40 -52.10
CA TYR A 22 15.04 12.59 -51.19
C TYR A 22 15.56 11.31 -51.86
N ILE A 23 14.84 10.78 -52.87
CA ILE A 23 15.26 9.62 -53.65
C ILE A 23 15.07 9.89 -55.13
N SER A 24 15.93 9.29 -55.99
CA SER A 24 15.81 9.35 -57.42
C SER A 24 14.65 8.51 -57.97
N GLN A 25 14.27 8.75 -59.23
CA GLN A 25 13.25 7.96 -59.89
C GLN A 25 13.62 6.45 -59.93
N GLY A 26 14.89 6.13 -60.21
CA GLY A 26 15.39 4.74 -60.20
C GLY A 26 15.30 4.08 -58.82
N GLN A 27 15.65 4.81 -57.79
CA GLN A 27 15.50 4.30 -56.41
C GLN A 27 14.02 4.07 -56.02
N ALA A 28 13.14 4.98 -56.44
CA ALA A 28 11.70 4.83 -56.17
C ALA A 28 11.10 3.59 -56.91
N GLN A 29 11.58 3.26 -58.12
CA GLN A 29 11.13 2.12 -58.89
C GLN A 29 11.64 0.80 -58.34
N THR A 30 12.84 0.76 -57.75
CA THR A 30 13.43 -0.44 -57.18
C THR A 30 13.13 -0.62 -55.68
N ALA A 31 12.48 0.37 -55.05
CA ALA A 31 12.13 0.28 -53.64
C ALA A 31 11.13 -0.85 -53.40
N ALA A 32 11.54 -1.83 -52.64
CA ALA A 32 10.71 -2.93 -52.18
C ALA A 32 10.32 -2.75 -50.73
N MET A 33 9.10 -3.18 -50.37
CA MET A 33 8.71 -3.21 -48.98
C MET A 33 9.64 -4.21 -48.23
N PRO A 34 10.28 -3.79 -47.11
CA PRO A 34 11.14 -4.71 -46.39
C PRO A 34 10.33 -5.92 -45.89
N ASP A 35 11.00 -7.08 -45.83
CA ASP A 35 10.41 -8.27 -45.23
C ASP A 35 10.06 -7.96 -43.79
N THR A 36 8.80 -8.15 -43.46
CA THR A 36 8.36 -8.03 -42.06
C THR A 36 8.77 -9.28 -41.34
N ALA A 37 9.42 -9.14 -40.20
CA ALA A 37 9.62 -10.26 -39.29
C ALA A 37 8.24 -10.92 -39.04
N PRO A 38 8.14 -12.27 -39.08
CA PRO A 38 6.91 -12.96 -38.71
C PRO A 38 6.48 -12.43 -37.35
N ALA A 39 5.20 -12.18 -37.21
CA ALA A 39 4.64 -11.85 -35.90
C ALA A 39 5.02 -13.02 -34.97
N THR A 40 6.14 -12.88 -34.27
CA THR A 40 6.44 -13.71 -33.11
C THR A 40 5.19 -13.65 -32.27
N SER A 41 4.70 -14.81 -31.84
CA SER A 41 3.42 -14.96 -31.17
C SER A 41 3.16 -13.75 -30.27
N ALA A 42 2.06 -13.06 -30.46
CA ALA A 42 1.76 -11.78 -29.77
C ALA A 42 1.88 -11.90 -28.24
N ALA A 43 1.84 -13.11 -27.71
CA ALA A 43 2.02 -13.43 -26.30
C ALA A 43 3.47 -13.24 -25.79
N THR A 44 4.49 -13.41 -26.64
CA THR A 44 5.90 -13.20 -26.26
C THR A 44 6.38 -11.78 -26.51
N ALA A 45 5.65 -10.99 -27.29
CA ALA A 45 6.07 -9.65 -27.70
C ALA A 45 5.44 -8.53 -26.84
N ASN A 46 4.45 -8.81 -25.99
CA ASN A 46 3.84 -7.77 -25.19
C ASN A 46 4.53 -7.67 -23.83
N SER A 47 5.42 -6.67 -23.69
CA SER A 47 6.14 -6.38 -22.45
C SER A 47 5.22 -6.08 -21.25
N TYR A 48 3.94 -5.77 -21.51
CA TYR A 48 2.92 -5.53 -20.48
C TYR A 48 2.13 -6.78 -20.06
N ALA A 49 2.44 -7.98 -20.61
CA ALA A 49 1.77 -9.19 -20.17
C ALA A 49 2.15 -9.58 -18.73
N GLY A 50 1.18 -10.13 -18.01
CA GLY A 50 1.35 -10.60 -16.64
C GLY A 50 1.59 -9.46 -15.63
N GLU A 51 2.21 -9.80 -14.51
CA GLU A 51 2.49 -8.86 -13.42
C GLU A 51 3.47 -7.74 -13.82
N LYS A 52 4.38 -8.01 -14.76
CA LYS A 52 5.36 -7.01 -15.23
C LYS A 52 4.69 -5.78 -15.82
N GLY A 53 3.51 -5.93 -16.41
CA GLY A 53 2.76 -4.81 -16.96
C GLY A 53 2.43 -3.73 -15.94
N TYR A 54 2.09 -4.13 -14.71
CA TYR A 54 1.86 -3.18 -13.63
C TYR A 54 3.13 -2.41 -13.26
N LEU A 55 4.27 -3.10 -13.16
CA LEU A 55 5.55 -2.48 -12.85
C LEU A 55 5.94 -1.48 -13.95
N MET A 56 5.82 -1.86 -15.22
CA MET A 56 6.12 -0.99 -16.35
C MET A 56 5.22 0.24 -16.39
N ALA A 57 3.91 0.06 -16.18
CA ALA A 57 2.97 1.16 -16.13
C ALA A 57 3.25 2.12 -14.97
N MET A 58 3.65 1.60 -13.80
CA MET A 58 4.04 2.42 -12.65
C MET A 58 5.32 3.20 -12.91
N VAL A 59 6.37 2.56 -13.43
CA VAL A 59 7.64 3.21 -13.79
C VAL A 59 7.40 4.35 -14.77
N ARG A 60 6.64 4.08 -15.83
CA ARG A 60 6.29 5.08 -16.83
C ARG A 60 5.53 6.27 -16.21
N ARG A 61 4.51 5.98 -15.40
CA ARG A 61 3.75 7.02 -14.70
C ARG A 61 4.63 7.85 -13.76
N GLU A 62 5.50 7.18 -12.96
CA GLU A 62 6.40 7.86 -12.04
C GLU A 62 7.34 8.82 -12.79
N LEU A 63 7.98 8.39 -13.88
CA LEU A 63 8.87 9.24 -14.68
C LEU A 63 8.16 10.41 -15.34
N LEU A 64 6.93 10.21 -15.83
CA LEU A 64 6.14 11.27 -16.47
C LEU A 64 5.60 12.30 -15.47
N THR A 65 5.31 11.91 -14.23
CA THR A 65 4.76 12.81 -13.22
C THR A 65 5.82 13.43 -12.32
N ASN A 66 7.03 12.86 -12.28
CA ASN A 66 8.13 13.36 -11.48
C ASN A 66 8.84 14.53 -12.19
N LYS A 67 8.57 15.74 -11.71
CA LYS A 67 9.15 16.97 -12.27
C LYS A 67 10.70 16.99 -12.26
N THR A 68 11.30 16.31 -11.28
CA THR A 68 12.78 16.24 -11.19
C THR A 68 13.36 15.30 -12.24
N ALA A 69 12.63 14.24 -12.63
CA ALA A 69 13.05 13.36 -13.71
C ALA A 69 13.01 14.07 -15.06
N GLY A 70 12.07 15.01 -15.26
CA GLY A 70 11.97 15.83 -16.47
C GLY A 70 11.77 15.03 -17.76
N MET A 71 11.27 13.79 -17.65
CA MET A 71 11.10 12.89 -18.80
C MET A 71 9.71 13.02 -19.41
N ASN A 72 9.64 12.88 -20.73
CA ASN A 72 8.42 12.78 -21.49
C ASN A 72 8.31 11.39 -22.16
N GLU A 73 7.20 11.14 -22.86
CA GLU A 73 6.94 9.86 -23.55
C GLU A 73 8.01 9.50 -24.57
N GLU A 74 8.50 10.48 -25.31
CA GLU A 74 9.51 10.28 -26.34
C GLU A 74 10.84 9.86 -25.71
N ALA A 75 11.26 10.52 -24.65
CA ALA A 75 12.46 10.15 -23.90
C ALA A 75 12.36 8.74 -23.32
N ILE A 76 11.25 8.37 -22.71
CA ILE A 76 11.07 7.02 -22.15
C ILE A 76 11.10 5.93 -23.22
N THR A 77 10.61 6.24 -24.44
CA THR A 77 10.42 5.24 -25.49
C THR A 77 11.62 5.12 -26.42
N ASN A 78 12.27 6.24 -26.76
CA ASN A 78 13.16 6.35 -27.89
C ASN A 78 14.63 6.69 -27.54
N SER A 79 14.91 7.14 -26.31
CA SER A 79 16.28 7.58 -25.95
C SER A 79 17.28 6.44 -25.78
N GLY A 80 16.81 5.21 -25.64
CA GLY A 80 17.67 4.08 -25.32
C GLY A 80 18.18 4.05 -23.87
N ASP A 81 17.54 4.82 -23.00
CA ASP A 81 17.91 4.93 -21.60
C ASP A 81 17.65 3.65 -20.82
N LYS A 82 18.51 3.40 -19.85
CA LYS A 82 18.38 2.28 -18.92
C LYS A 82 17.68 2.74 -17.65
N ILE A 83 16.45 2.28 -17.44
CA ILE A 83 15.69 2.55 -16.24
C ILE A 83 15.95 1.44 -15.22
N ILE A 84 16.51 1.80 -14.07
CA ILE A 84 16.79 0.88 -12.98
C ILE A 84 15.73 1.11 -11.89
N THR A 85 15.02 0.04 -11.54
CA THR A 85 13.99 0.07 -10.51
C THR A 85 14.53 -0.32 -9.14
N THR A 86 13.74 -0.05 -8.09
CA THR A 86 14.02 -0.46 -6.72
C THR A 86 13.58 -1.89 -6.41
N VAL A 87 12.90 -2.55 -7.36
CA VAL A 87 12.35 -3.90 -7.18
C VAL A 87 13.46 -4.90 -6.88
N ASP A 88 13.33 -5.58 -5.74
CA ASP A 88 14.14 -6.73 -5.39
C ASP A 88 13.52 -7.98 -6.03
N LYS A 89 14.25 -8.61 -6.95
CA LYS A 89 13.78 -9.76 -7.71
C LYS A 89 13.32 -10.92 -6.83
N ASN A 90 14.03 -11.16 -5.72
CA ASN A 90 13.70 -12.27 -4.82
C ASN A 90 12.45 -11.95 -4.01
N LYS A 91 12.35 -10.74 -3.45
CA LYS A 91 11.17 -10.31 -2.72
C LYS A 91 9.93 -10.25 -3.62
N GLN A 92 10.08 -9.81 -4.87
CA GLN A 92 9.00 -9.82 -5.86
C GLN A 92 8.50 -11.25 -6.14
N ALA A 93 9.42 -12.19 -6.38
CA ALA A 93 9.07 -13.59 -6.59
C ALA A 93 8.38 -14.21 -5.36
N LEU A 94 8.86 -13.90 -4.14
CA LEU A 94 8.24 -14.33 -2.90
C LEU A 94 6.85 -13.72 -2.69
N MET A 95 6.66 -12.44 -3.02
CA MET A 95 5.36 -11.75 -2.96
C MET A 95 4.34 -12.47 -3.86
N ARG A 96 4.69 -12.70 -5.12
CA ARG A 96 3.86 -13.44 -6.09
C ARG A 96 3.55 -14.85 -5.59
N ALA A 97 4.56 -15.62 -5.23
CA ALA A 97 4.39 -16.99 -4.77
C ALA A 97 3.55 -17.09 -3.49
N THR A 98 3.64 -16.10 -2.58
CA THR A 98 2.84 -16.07 -1.36
C THR A 98 1.36 -15.86 -1.68
N VAL A 99 1.04 -14.92 -2.58
CA VAL A 99 -0.35 -14.68 -2.98
C VAL A 99 -0.92 -15.87 -3.75
N ASP A 100 -0.16 -16.43 -4.70
CA ASP A 100 -0.62 -17.58 -5.50
C ASP A 100 -0.91 -18.81 -4.63
N ARG A 101 0.00 -19.14 -3.70
CA ARG A 101 -0.23 -20.23 -2.74
C ARG A 101 -1.44 -19.94 -1.84
N GLY A 102 -1.55 -18.72 -1.34
CA GLY A 102 -2.67 -18.31 -0.49
C GLY A 102 -4.01 -18.42 -1.22
N LYS A 103 -4.07 -17.95 -2.47
CA LYS A 103 -5.27 -18.05 -3.32
C LYS A 103 -5.64 -19.51 -3.57
N GLY A 104 -4.71 -20.34 -3.98
CA GLY A 104 -4.94 -21.75 -4.28
C GLY A 104 -5.34 -22.56 -3.04
N ALA A 105 -4.60 -22.40 -1.94
CA ALA A 105 -4.84 -23.16 -0.70
C ALA A 105 -6.21 -22.84 -0.03
N ASN A 106 -6.77 -21.68 -0.30
CA ASN A 106 -8.03 -21.22 0.31
C ASN A 106 -9.19 -21.11 -0.68
N ALA A 107 -8.99 -21.52 -1.94
CA ALA A 107 -9.99 -21.40 -3.00
C ALA A 107 -10.60 -19.98 -3.06
N VAL A 108 -9.73 -18.96 -3.03
CA VAL A 108 -10.16 -17.55 -3.04
C VAL A 108 -10.93 -17.28 -4.34
N PRO A 109 -12.18 -16.80 -4.28
CA PRO A 109 -12.96 -16.50 -5.48
C PRO A 109 -12.32 -15.40 -6.35
N ASP A 110 -12.50 -15.47 -7.65
CA ASP A 110 -11.98 -14.48 -8.62
C ASP A 110 -12.56 -13.07 -8.41
N SER A 111 -13.73 -12.97 -7.78
CA SER A 111 -14.32 -11.69 -7.38
C SER A 111 -13.53 -10.98 -6.30
N VAL A 112 -12.74 -11.71 -5.49
CA VAL A 112 -11.91 -11.13 -4.43
C VAL A 112 -10.61 -10.60 -5.01
N GLN A 113 -10.44 -9.30 -4.90
CA GLN A 113 -9.21 -8.61 -5.26
C GLN A 113 -8.18 -8.73 -4.16
N VAL A 114 -6.93 -8.91 -4.54
CA VAL A 114 -5.80 -8.96 -3.60
C VAL A 114 -4.81 -7.87 -4.01
N GLY A 115 -4.33 -7.10 -3.03
CA GLY A 115 -3.20 -6.18 -3.19
C GLY A 115 -2.10 -6.54 -2.19
N GLY A 116 -0.84 -6.40 -2.59
CA GLY A 116 0.34 -6.55 -1.74
C GLY A 116 1.39 -5.50 -2.06
N LEU A 117 2.06 -4.94 -1.05
CA LEU A 117 3.15 -4.00 -1.25
C LEU A 117 4.16 -4.11 -0.12
N SER A 118 5.45 -4.09 -0.48
CA SER A 118 6.57 -4.14 0.46
C SER A 118 7.61 -3.08 0.09
N ALA A 119 8.11 -2.32 1.07
CA ALA A 119 9.02 -1.20 0.86
C ALA A 119 10.06 -1.05 1.99
N ASP A 120 11.19 -0.44 1.68
CA ASP A 120 12.15 0.03 2.68
C ASP A 120 11.67 1.39 3.22
N PRO A 121 11.35 1.51 4.52
CA PRO A 121 10.82 2.74 5.09
C PRO A 121 11.85 3.88 5.15
N ARG A 122 13.15 3.56 5.12
CA ARG A 122 14.24 4.55 5.23
C ARG A 122 14.52 5.27 3.92
N THR A 123 14.33 4.57 2.79
CA THR A 123 14.62 5.08 1.44
C THR A 123 13.36 5.37 0.64
N GLY A 124 12.21 4.80 1.02
CA GLY A 124 10.98 4.84 0.24
C GLY A 124 10.97 3.86 -0.96
N ALA A 125 12.01 3.04 -1.12
CA ALA A 125 12.13 2.08 -2.21
C ALA A 125 11.03 1.01 -2.15
N ILE A 126 10.19 0.90 -3.17
CA ILE A 126 9.25 -0.21 -3.33
C ILE A 126 10.05 -1.43 -3.77
N LEU A 127 10.08 -2.47 -2.93
CA LEU A 127 10.89 -3.67 -3.13
C LEU A 127 10.11 -4.80 -3.82
N ALA A 128 8.80 -4.88 -3.55
CA ALA A 128 7.92 -5.86 -4.16
C ALA A 128 6.47 -5.37 -4.13
N LEU A 129 5.68 -5.80 -5.11
CA LEU A 129 4.23 -5.55 -5.10
C LEU A 129 3.47 -6.66 -5.81
N TYR A 130 2.23 -6.89 -5.37
CA TYR A 130 1.23 -7.66 -6.08
C TYR A 130 0.07 -6.74 -6.43
N ALA A 131 -0.12 -6.48 -7.71
CA ALA A 131 -1.11 -5.53 -8.22
C ALA A 131 -2.26 -6.20 -8.97
N GLY A 132 -2.18 -7.50 -9.17
CA GLY A 132 -3.10 -8.34 -9.95
C GLY A 132 -2.33 -9.42 -10.69
N ASP A 133 -3.06 -10.34 -11.33
CA ASP A 133 -2.46 -11.49 -12.02
C ASP A 133 -1.90 -11.12 -13.41
N ASP A 134 -2.65 -10.33 -14.17
CA ASP A 134 -2.25 -9.93 -15.51
C ASP A 134 -2.79 -8.55 -15.89
N TYR A 135 -1.86 -7.65 -16.23
CA TYR A 135 -2.16 -6.27 -16.58
C TYR A 135 -3.01 -6.13 -17.85
N LEU A 136 -2.84 -7.04 -18.82
CA LEU A 136 -3.61 -6.98 -20.06
C LEU A 136 -5.08 -7.34 -19.85
N SER A 137 -5.35 -8.22 -18.89
CA SER A 137 -6.72 -8.60 -18.52
C SER A 137 -7.38 -7.55 -17.63
N LYS A 138 -6.63 -6.93 -16.71
CA LYS A 138 -7.13 -5.93 -15.76
C LYS A 138 -6.05 -4.90 -15.45
N GLN A 139 -6.19 -3.69 -15.99
CA GLN A 139 -5.16 -2.64 -15.84
C GLN A 139 -5.18 -1.93 -14.50
N LEU A 140 -6.31 -1.95 -13.78
CA LEU A 140 -6.42 -1.31 -12.47
C LEU A 140 -5.45 -1.96 -11.48
N ASN A 141 -4.49 -1.19 -11.00
CA ASN A 141 -3.46 -1.65 -10.08
C ASN A 141 -4.01 -1.74 -8.65
N ASN A 142 -4.13 -2.96 -8.12
CA ASN A 142 -4.67 -3.22 -6.79
C ASN A 142 -3.80 -2.66 -5.66
N ALA A 143 -2.51 -2.45 -5.88
CA ALA A 143 -1.61 -1.92 -4.86
C ALA A 143 -1.57 -0.38 -4.81
N THR A 144 -1.82 0.31 -5.95
CA THR A 144 -1.55 1.76 -6.03
C THR A 144 -2.69 2.61 -6.57
N GLN A 145 -3.75 2.01 -7.09
CA GLN A 145 -4.87 2.74 -7.72
C GLN A 145 -6.24 2.35 -7.15
N ALA A 146 -6.47 1.05 -6.93
CA ALA A 146 -7.72 0.62 -6.33
C ALA A 146 -7.81 1.11 -4.88
N THR A 147 -8.99 1.57 -4.48
CA THR A 147 -9.28 1.99 -3.12
C THR A 147 -10.11 0.94 -2.40
N PHE A 148 -9.94 0.85 -1.09
CA PHE A 148 -10.70 -0.01 -0.20
C PHE A 148 -10.86 0.66 1.16
N GLU A 149 -11.85 0.25 1.94
CA GLU A 149 -12.03 0.71 3.31
C GLU A 149 -11.01 -0.01 4.23
N PRO A 150 -10.02 0.71 4.81
CA PRO A 150 -8.91 0.09 5.54
C PRO A 150 -9.28 -0.40 6.94
N GLY A 151 -10.47 -0.08 7.41
CA GLY A 151 -10.97 -0.54 8.70
C GLY A 151 -10.09 -0.09 9.87
N SER A 152 -9.95 -0.97 10.83
CA SER A 152 -9.21 -0.72 12.09
C SER A 152 -7.72 -0.41 11.93
N THR A 153 -7.13 -0.50 10.72
CA THR A 153 -5.75 -0.01 10.51
C THR A 153 -5.65 1.50 10.73
N MET A 154 -6.78 2.23 10.69
CA MET A 154 -6.83 3.68 10.90
C MET A 154 -6.76 4.11 12.36
N LYS A 155 -7.00 3.21 13.32
CA LYS A 155 -6.90 3.50 14.77
C LYS A 155 -5.54 4.02 15.20
N VAL A 156 -4.49 3.70 14.48
CA VAL A 156 -3.12 4.17 14.76
C VAL A 156 -3.00 5.69 14.69
N PHE A 157 -3.77 6.33 13.80
CA PHE A 157 -3.73 7.80 13.66
C PHE A 157 -4.40 8.50 14.83
N THR A 158 -5.50 7.94 15.32
CA THR A 158 -6.16 8.40 16.56
C THR A 158 -5.24 8.20 17.77
N LEU A 159 -4.55 7.05 17.86
CA LEU A 159 -3.62 6.81 18.96
C LEU A 159 -2.42 7.77 18.91
N LEU A 160 -1.85 8.01 17.72
CA LEU A 160 -0.75 8.96 17.56
C LEU A 160 -1.20 10.41 17.84
N ALA A 161 -2.44 10.77 17.49
CA ALA A 161 -3.01 12.06 17.87
C ALA A 161 -3.13 12.20 19.39
N ALA A 162 -3.56 11.16 20.09
CA ALA A 162 -3.64 11.13 21.54
C ALA A 162 -2.25 11.24 22.19
N ILE A 163 -1.27 10.47 21.73
CA ILE A 163 0.12 10.55 22.17
C ILE A 163 0.66 11.97 21.97
N SER A 164 0.45 12.54 20.78
CA SER A 164 0.93 13.89 20.45
C SER A 164 0.28 15.00 21.30
N GLN A 165 -0.91 14.74 21.85
CA GLN A 165 -1.59 15.62 22.80
C GLN A 165 -1.21 15.32 24.26
N GLY A 166 -0.26 14.41 24.50
CA GLY A 166 0.25 14.09 25.83
C GLY A 166 -0.58 13.10 26.62
N CYS A 167 -1.36 12.22 25.94
CA CYS A 167 -2.06 11.13 26.62
C CYS A 167 -1.12 9.96 26.90
N ASN A 168 -1.11 9.49 28.14
CA ASN A 168 -0.44 8.25 28.53
C ASN A 168 -1.27 7.03 28.10
N LEU A 169 -0.62 6.02 27.54
CA LEU A 169 -1.31 4.83 27.03
C LEU A 169 -1.83 3.90 28.13
N SER A 170 -1.45 4.11 29.41
CA SER A 170 -2.09 3.47 30.56
C SER A 170 -3.44 4.09 30.93
N THR A 171 -3.87 5.14 30.23
CA THR A 171 -5.22 5.71 30.39
C THR A 171 -6.27 4.65 30.04
N ARG A 172 -7.23 4.45 30.93
CA ARG A 172 -8.24 3.40 30.79
C ARG A 172 -9.55 3.98 30.27
N PHE A 173 -10.17 3.23 29.39
CA PHE A 173 -11.45 3.52 28.76
C PHE A 173 -12.39 2.34 28.92
N ASN A 174 -13.69 2.61 28.92
CA ASN A 174 -14.70 1.56 28.90
C ASN A 174 -14.71 0.89 27.51
N GLY A 175 -14.39 -0.39 27.44
CA GLY A 175 -14.37 -1.23 26.24
C GLY A 175 -15.61 -2.10 26.05
N ASP A 176 -16.69 -1.86 26.79
CA ASP A 176 -17.94 -2.63 26.64
C ASP A 176 -18.59 -2.42 25.28
N SER A 177 -19.41 -3.38 24.86
CA SER A 177 -20.15 -3.37 23.61
C SER A 177 -21.59 -3.87 23.85
N PRO A 178 -22.60 -3.23 23.23
CA PRO A 178 -22.55 -1.97 22.47
C PRO A 178 -22.47 -0.72 23.37
N ARG A 179 -21.92 0.39 22.83
CA ARG A 179 -21.93 1.69 23.51
C ARG A 179 -22.53 2.79 22.64
N THR A 180 -23.34 3.64 23.24
CA THR A 180 -23.85 4.87 22.62
C THR A 180 -22.89 6.03 22.87
N PHE A 181 -22.72 6.92 21.88
CA PHE A 181 -21.88 8.09 21.98
C PHE A 181 -22.65 9.35 21.55
N PRO A 182 -22.41 10.50 22.20
CA PRO A 182 -23.04 11.75 21.80
C PRO A 182 -22.78 12.05 20.31
N GLY A 183 -23.84 12.42 19.59
CA GLY A 183 -23.76 12.76 18.17
C GLY A 183 -23.67 11.57 17.21
N LEU A 184 -23.72 10.34 17.70
CA LEU A 184 -23.80 9.15 16.86
C LEU A 184 -25.20 8.57 16.82
N PRO A 185 -25.75 8.26 15.60
CA PRO A 185 -27.16 7.81 15.47
C PRO A 185 -27.33 6.36 15.92
N THR A 186 -26.28 5.55 15.94
CA THR A 186 -26.33 4.13 16.28
C THR A 186 -25.26 3.77 17.30
N PRO A 187 -25.52 2.77 18.17
CA PRO A 187 -24.52 2.26 19.08
C PRO A 187 -23.30 1.69 18.32
N VAL A 188 -22.10 1.98 18.82
CA VAL A 188 -20.85 1.39 18.33
C VAL A 188 -20.71 0.00 18.93
N ARG A 189 -20.35 -0.97 18.08
CA ARG A 189 -20.12 -2.36 18.47
C ARG A 189 -18.65 -2.75 18.27
N ASN A 190 -18.14 -3.56 19.18
CA ASN A 190 -16.88 -4.27 18.98
C ASN A 190 -17.09 -5.50 18.09
N TYR A 191 -16.03 -6.03 17.52
CA TYR A 191 -16.12 -7.26 16.73
C TYR A 191 -16.69 -8.42 17.59
N GLY A 192 -17.67 -9.12 17.05
CA GLY A 192 -18.38 -10.19 17.78
C GLY A 192 -19.09 -9.72 19.05
N ASP A 193 -19.42 -8.44 19.18
CA ASP A 193 -20.03 -7.82 20.37
C ASP A 193 -19.25 -8.05 21.68
N SER A 194 -17.95 -8.32 21.58
CA SER A 194 -17.10 -8.60 22.74
C SER A 194 -16.98 -7.37 23.64
N SER A 195 -17.21 -7.57 24.94
CA SER A 195 -17.03 -6.55 25.98
C SER A 195 -15.70 -6.76 26.71
N TYR A 196 -14.98 -5.66 26.96
CA TYR A 196 -13.63 -5.69 27.55
C TYR A 196 -13.57 -4.99 28.91
N GLY A 197 -14.66 -4.38 29.38
CA GLY A 197 -14.65 -3.59 30.62
C GLY A 197 -13.67 -2.43 30.55
N LYS A 198 -13.09 -2.04 31.68
CA LYS A 198 -12.08 -0.96 31.73
C LYS A 198 -10.71 -1.47 31.34
N ILE A 199 -10.24 -1.08 30.17
CA ILE A 199 -8.92 -1.46 29.59
C ILE A 199 -8.11 -0.23 29.24
N ASP A 200 -6.78 -0.36 29.24
CA ASP A 200 -5.87 0.69 28.78
C ASP A 200 -5.74 0.73 27.25
N LEU A 201 -5.08 1.76 26.72
CA LEU A 201 -4.93 1.96 25.29
C LEU A 201 -4.00 0.93 24.63
N TYR A 202 -3.07 0.30 25.39
CA TYR A 202 -2.27 -0.82 24.88
C TYR A 202 -3.16 -2.02 24.57
N GLN A 203 -4.01 -2.42 25.51
CA GLN A 203 -4.95 -3.53 25.33
C GLN A 203 -6.02 -3.20 24.30
N ALA A 204 -6.53 -1.97 24.31
CA ALA A 204 -7.49 -1.52 23.31
C ALA A 204 -6.93 -1.57 21.87
N MET A 205 -5.64 -1.23 21.68
CA MET A 205 -4.96 -1.35 20.39
C MET A 205 -4.73 -2.82 20.04
N ALA A 206 -4.25 -3.64 20.98
CA ALA A 206 -3.98 -5.06 20.77
C ALA A 206 -5.23 -5.82 20.30
N HIS A 207 -6.36 -5.58 20.95
CA HIS A 207 -7.65 -6.21 20.64
C HIS A 207 -8.51 -5.42 19.66
N SER A 208 -8.01 -4.28 19.16
CA SER A 208 -8.70 -3.47 18.15
C SER A 208 -10.11 -3.00 18.57
N VAL A 209 -10.28 -2.55 19.82
CA VAL A 209 -11.58 -2.27 20.43
C VAL A 209 -12.22 -1.00 19.85
N ASN A 210 -13.32 -1.15 19.10
CA ASN A 210 -13.99 -0.03 18.41
C ASN A 210 -14.53 1.03 19.36
N THR A 211 -15.20 0.61 20.44
CA THR A 211 -15.82 1.51 21.39
C THR A 211 -14.82 2.42 22.09
N VAL A 212 -13.62 1.90 22.40
CA VAL A 212 -12.52 2.71 22.96
C VAL A 212 -12.00 3.71 21.92
N PHE A 213 -11.80 3.29 20.67
CA PHE A 213 -11.22 4.18 19.66
C PHE A 213 -12.21 5.24 19.16
N VAL A 214 -13.51 5.01 19.18
CA VAL A 214 -14.50 6.06 18.92
C VAL A 214 -14.51 7.07 20.06
N ASP A 215 -14.47 6.62 21.33
CA ASP A 215 -14.37 7.50 22.48
C ASP A 215 -13.10 8.36 22.42
N LEU A 216 -11.94 7.71 22.24
CA LEU A 216 -10.66 8.39 22.11
C LEU A 216 -10.67 9.41 20.95
N ASN A 217 -11.27 9.05 19.82
CA ASN A 217 -11.37 9.92 18.65
C ASN A 217 -12.21 11.18 18.92
N GLN A 218 -13.30 11.05 19.69
CA GLN A 218 -14.05 12.20 20.15
C GLN A 218 -13.25 13.09 21.11
N LYS A 219 -12.38 12.51 21.97
CA LYS A 219 -11.51 13.26 22.89
C LYS A 219 -10.39 14.00 22.17
N VAL A 220 -9.69 13.34 21.22
CA VAL A 220 -8.63 13.97 20.43
C VAL A 220 -9.15 14.93 19.38
N GLY A 221 -10.37 14.74 18.92
CA GLY A 221 -11.00 15.43 17.80
C GLY A 221 -10.74 14.73 16.45
N PRO A 222 -11.78 14.36 15.68
CA PRO A 222 -11.64 13.65 14.39
C PRO A 222 -10.75 14.37 13.39
N GLN A 223 -10.74 15.71 13.41
CA GLN A 223 -9.86 16.53 12.56
C GLN A 223 -8.36 16.30 12.86
N ASN A 224 -7.99 16.00 14.10
CA ASN A 224 -6.61 15.70 14.45
C ASN A 224 -6.20 14.30 13.99
N THR A 225 -7.10 13.31 14.06
CA THR A 225 -6.90 12.00 13.45
C THR A 225 -6.67 12.12 11.94
N ALA A 226 -7.51 12.89 11.22
CA ALA A 226 -7.35 13.15 9.79
C ALA A 226 -6.04 13.88 9.48
N LEU A 227 -5.65 14.86 10.29
CA LEU A 227 -4.37 15.59 10.13
C LEU A 227 -3.15 14.68 10.29
N ILE A 228 -3.16 13.80 11.31
CA ILE A 228 -2.09 12.80 11.52
C ILE A 228 -2.02 11.85 10.32
N ALA A 229 -3.15 11.33 9.84
CA ALA A 229 -3.19 10.46 8.69
C ALA A 229 -2.62 11.13 7.43
N LYS A 230 -3.02 12.39 7.17
CA LYS A 230 -2.49 13.17 6.04
C LYS A 230 -0.98 13.37 6.15
N LYS A 231 -0.47 13.77 7.33
CA LYS A 231 0.98 13.92 7.56
C LYS A 231 1.74 12.61 7.41
N ALA A 232 1.11 11.49 7.68
CA ALA A 232 1.73 10.16 7.48
C ALA A 232 1.78 9.73 6.01
N GLY A 233 0.98 10.34 5.12
CA GLY A 233 0.96 10.03 3.68
C GLY A 233 -0.35 9.44 3.16
N ILE A 234 -1.48 9.68 3.87
CA ILE A 234 -2.83 9.39 3.36
C ILE A 234 -3.34 10.64 2.64
N ASP A 235 -3.18 10.68 1.32
CA ASP A 235 -3.53 11.83 0.49
C ASP A 235 -4.99 11.83 0.02
N SER A 236 -5.65 10.68 -0.04
CA SER A 236 -7.06 10.52 -0.46
C SER A 236 -8.05 11.31 0.40
N GLY A 237 -7.61 11.73 1.58
CA GLY A 237 -8.38 12.55 2.50
C GLY A 237 -9.35 11.74 3.36
N LEU A 238 -9.22 11.90 4.68
CA LEU A 238 -10.19 11.36 5.63
C LEU A 238 -11.19 12.44 5.99
N SER A 239 -12.43 12.04 6.26
CA SER A 239 -13.43 12.94 6.82
C SER A 239 -12.94 13.53 8.14
N ALA A 240 -12.67 14.84 8.15
CA ALA A 240 -12.21 15.55 9.35
C ALA A 240 -13.28 15.74 10.41
N THR A 241 -14.54 15.50 10.06
CA THR A 241 -15.70 15.70 10.96
C THR A 241 -16.32 14.40 11.42
N SER A 242 -16.06 13.28 10.75
CA SER A 242 -16.64 11.98 11.10
C SER A 242 -15.93 11.37 12.31
N PRO A 243 -16.64 11.09 13.41
CA PRO A 243 -16.07 10.35 14.53
C PRO A 243 -15.77 8.89 14.21
N TYR A 244 -16.23 8.38 13.05
CA TYR A 244 -15.92 7.05 12.55
C TYR A 244 -14.65 6.98 11.69
N ASN A 245 -13.95 8.11 11.42
CA ASN A 245 -12.71 8.09 10.64
C ASN A 245 -11.64 7.23 11.31
N ALA A 246 -11.66 7.08 12.64
CA ALA A 246 -10.82 6.14 13.38
C ALA A 246 -11.09 4.66 13.03
N LEU A 247 -12.27 4.36 12.49
CA LEU A 247 -12.68 3.00 12.12
C LEU A 247 -12.45 2.70 10.63
N GLY A 248 -11.91 3.66 9.86
CA GLY A 248 -11.48 3.44 8.48
C GLY A 248 -12.60 3.23 7.48
N ILE A 249 -13.60 4.12 7.52
CA ILE A 249 -14.73 4.14 6.60
C ILE A 249 -14.43 4.84 5.27
N ASP A 250 -13.36 5.63 5.23
CA ASP A 250 -12.95 6.35 4.02
C ASP A 250 -12.03 5.45 3.17
N GLY A 251 -12.26 5.43 1.86
CA GLY A 251 -11.48 4.60 0.93
C GLY A 251 -10.08 5.15 0.71
N ILE A 252 -9.07 4.30 0.87
CA ILE A 252 -7.66 4.63 0.58
C ILE A 252 -7.02 3.56 -0.30
N THR A 253 -5.88 3.88 -0.91
CA THR A 253 -5.07 2.89 -1.63
C THR A 253 -4.16 2.12 -0.68
N LEU A 254 -3.75 0.91 -1.09
CA LEU A 254 -2.78 0.13 -0.31
C LEU A 254 -1.41 0.84 -0.24
N ARG A 255 -1.05 1.60 -1.28
CA ARG A 255 0.15 2.43 -1.29
C ARG A 255 0.12 3.48 -0.18
N GLU A 256 -0.99 4.18 0.00
CA GLU A 256 -1.14 5.18 1.08
C GLU A 256 -1.07 4.53 2.46
N LEU A 257 -1.72 3.38 2.65
CA LEU A 257 -1.61 2.62 3.89
C LEU A 257 -0.17 2.21 4.17
N THR A 258 0.56 1.68 3.17
CA THR A 258 1.98 1.31 3.31
C THR A 258 2.86 2.53 3.60
N GLN A 259 2.64 3.64 2.88
CA GLN A 259 3.37 4.90 3.08
C GLN A 259 3.24 5.40 4.51
N SER A 260 2.04 5.37 5.06
CA SER A 260 1.79 5.88 6.41
C SER A 260 2.51 5.05 7.47
N TYR A 261 2.51 3.73 7.35
CA TYR A 261 3.23 2.86 8.28
C TYR A 261 4.75 2.86 8.05
N ALA A 262 5.21 3.11 6.81
CA ALA A 262 6.63 3.37 6.54
C ALA A 262 7.11 4.61 7.29
N THR A 263 6.30 5.65 7.39
CA THR A 263 6.61 6.86 8.18
C THR A 263 6.79 6.52 9.67
N PHE A 264 5.98 5.62 10.24
CA PHE A 264 6.12 5.18 11.62
C PHE A 264 7.36 4.29 11.81
N ALA A 265 7.60 3.33 10.91
CA ALA A 265 8.78 2.48 10.90
C ALA A 265 10.08 3.30 10.85
N ASN A 266 10.08 4.41 10.12
CA ASN A 266 11.19 5.37 9.99
C ASN A 266 11.15 6.48 11.05
N GLN A 267 10.64 6.18 12.24
CA GLN A 267 10.65 7.07 13.40
C GLN A 267 10.07 8.47 13.13
N GLY A 268 9.01 8.56 12.34
CA GLY A 268 8.33 9.80 12.01
C GLY A 268 8.96 10.60 10.87
N VAL A 269 9.91 10.03 10.16
CA VAL A 269 10.47 10.61 8.93
C VAL A 269 9.76 10.01 7.73
N GLN A 270 9.00 10.82 7.00
CA GLN A 270 8.34 10.41 5.75
C GLN A 270 9.30 10.49 4.58
N VAL A 271 9.51 9.37 3.89
CA VAL A 271 10.18 9.27 2.60
C VAL A 271 9.15 8.78 1.58
N GLY A 272 8.97 9.46 0.47
CA GLY A 272 7.97 9.10 -0.53
C GLY A 272 8.26 7.74 -1.17
N LEU A 273 7.26 6.86 -1.21
CA LEU A 273 7.40 5.57 -1.88
C LEU A 273 7.63 5.77 -3.39
N HIS A 274 8.63 5.11 -3.94
CA HIS A 274 9.01 5.22 -5.35
C HIS A 274 9.49 3.87 -5.91
N LEU A 275 9.40 3.72 -7.23
CA LEU A 275 9.77 2.50 -7.93
C LEU A 275 11.03 2.69 -8.79
N VAL A 276 11.31 3.92 -9.25
CA VAL A 276 12.49 4.23 -10.06
C VAL A 276 13.66 4.59 -9.15
N GLN A 277 14.73 3.81 -9.20
CA GLN A 277 15.97 4.12 -8.50
C GLN A 277 16.80 5.16 -9.24
N ARG A 278 16.99 4.95 -10.55
CA ARG A 278 17.75 5.87 -11.43
C ARG A 278 17.44 5.62 -12.89
N VAL A 279 17.69 6.63 -13.71
CA VAL A 279 17.73 6.55 -15.17
C VAL A 279 19.14 6.86 -15.63
N GLN A 280 19.67 6.03 -16.52
CA GLN A 280 21.01 6.13 -17.07
C GLN A 280 20.95 6.19 -18.58
N GLY A 281 21.56 7.21 -19.17
CA GLY A 281 21.67 7.38 -20.61
C GLY A 281 22.52 6.31 -21.29
N PRO A 282 22.50 6.24 -22.64
CA PRO A 282 23.29 5.27 -23.41
C PRO A 282 24.80 5.42 -23.20
N ASP A 283 25.26 6.62 -22.89
CA ASP A 283 26.65 6.96 -22.57
C ASP A 283 27.06 6.62 -21.12
N GLY A 284 26.13 6.12 -20.31
CA GLY A 284 26.35 5.81 -18.91
C GLY A 284 26.11 6.97 -17.95
N ALA A 285 25.79 8.18 -18.43
CA ALA A 285 25.46 9.33 -17.58
C ALA A 285 24.19 9.08 -16.75
N ILE A 286 24.18 9.54 -15.51
CA ILE A 286 22.98 9.47 -14.67
C ILE A 286 22.11 10.66 -14.97
N LEU A 287 20.97 10.43 -15.64
CA LEU A 287 19.99 11.45 -16.01
C LEU A 287 19.03 11.77 -14.87
N TYR A 288 18.71 10.76 -14.06
CA TYR A 288 17.86 10.89 -12.88
C TYR A 288 18.27 9.90 -11.79
N ARG A 289 18.15 10.31 -10.55
CA ARG A 289 18.25 9.45 -9.35
C ARG A 289 17.17 9.88 -8.35
N SER A 290 16.46 8.89 -7.79
CA SER A 290 15.52 9.14 -6.70
C SER A 290 16.23 9.79 -5.52
N ALA A 291 15.54 10.70 -4.85
CA ALA A 291 16.03 11.32 -3.63
C ALA A 291 15.51 10.55 -2.42
N ASP A 292 16.42 9.91 -1.69
CA ASP A 292 16.10 9.20 -0.43
C ASP A 292 15.99 10.17 0.76
N ARG A 293 15.65 11.43 0.47
CA ARG A 293 15.53 12.48 1.49
C ARG A 293 14.11 12.49 2.04
N GLY A 294 14.00 12.25 3.36
CA GLY A 294 12.74 12.31 4.08
C GLY A 294 12.53 13.64 4.79
N THR A 295 11.28 13.89 5.14
CA THR A 295 10.86 15.01 5.99
C THR A 295 10.37 14.47 7.32
N ARG A 296 10.88 14.98 8.44
CA ARG A 296 10.34 14.64 9.75
C ARG A 296 8.96 15.28 9.92
N VAL A 297 7.95 14.44 10.04
CA VAL A 297 6.54 14.85 10.17
C VAL A 297 5.98 14.54 11.57
N PHE A 298 6.66 13.65 12.32
CA PHE A 298 6.31 13.31 13.70
C PHE A 298 7.54 13.25 14.59
N ASP A 299 7.33 13.46 15.89
CA ASP A 299 8.34 13.23 16.92
C ASP A 299 8.73 11.74 16.98
N GLY A 300 10.03 11.45 17.11
CA GLY A 300 10.55 10.09 17.14
C GLY A 300 10.12 9.31 18.39
N GLY A 301 10.01 9.97 19.53
CA GLY A 301 9.52 9.35 20.77
C GLY A 301 8.03 8.98 20.68
N HIS A 302 7.21 9.84 20.07
CA HIS A 302 5.79 9.55 19.84
C HIS A 302 5.60 8.36 18.92
N THR A 303 6.39 8.26 17.85
CA THR A 303 6.32 7.11 16.94
C THR A 303 6.90 5.83 17.54
N ALA A 304 7.93 5.93 18.41
CA ALA A 304 8.43 4.80 19.17
C ALA A 304 7.37 4.25 20.14
N LEU A 305 6.63 5.13 20.82
CA LEU A 305 5.55 4.75 21.71
C LEU A 305 4.38 4.11 20.96
N LEU A 306 3.99 4.67 19.79
CA LEU A 306 3.03 4.04 18.88
C LEU A 306 3.50 2.65 18.47
N THR A 307 4.76 2.51 18.04
CA THR A 307 5.36 1.23 17.62
C THR A 307 5.29 0.21 18.74
N HIS A 308 5.58 0.61 20.00
CA HIS A 308 5.45 -0.27 21.16
C HIS A 308 4.02 -0.78 21.36
N ALA A 309 3.01 0.09 21.20
CA ALA A 309 1.61 -0.34 21.22
C ALA A 309 1.27 -1.30 20.07
N LEU A 310 1.84 -1.10 18.87
CA LEU A 310 1.64 -1.99 17.73
C LEU A 310 2.38 -3.33 17.86
N GLN A 311 3.47 -3.41 18.62
CA GLN A 311 4.10 -4.67 19.00
C GLN A 311 3.16 -5.51 19.89
N LYS A 312 2.35 -4.88 20.77
CA LYS A 312 1.32 -5.60 21.55
C LYS A 312 0.24 -6.25 20.68
N VAL A 313 -0.08 -5.67 19.53
CA VAL A 313 -0.97 -6.32 18.55
C VAL A 313 -0.40 -7.67 18.09
N MET A 314 0.93 -7.75 17.92
CA MET A 314 1.63 -8.95 17.46
C MET A 314 1.83 -10.00 18.53
N THR A 315 1.96 -9.59 19.79
CA THR A 315 2.21 -10.52 20.93
C THR A 315 0.91 -10.97 21.61
N ASP A 316 -0.02 -10.05 21.82
CA ASP A 316 -1.19 -10.27 22.67
C ASP A 316 -2.52 -10.21 21.87
N GLY A 317 -2.50 -9.62 20.68
CA GLY A 317 -3.69 -9.24 19.94
C GLY A 317 -3.93 -9.96 18.62
N THR A 318 -4.62 -9.25 17.72
CA THR A 318 -5.11 -9.75 16.42
C THR A 318 -4.00 -10.06 15.42
N GLY A 319 -2.78 -9.56 15.65
CA GLY A 319 -1.62 -9.79 14.79
C GLY A 319 -0.82 -11.08 15.08
N LYS A 320 -1.16 -11.84 16.13
CA LYS A 320 -0.43 -13.07 16.49
C LYS A 320 -0.14 -14.02 15.32
N PRO A 321 -1.09 -14.29 14.40
CA PRO A 321 -0.84 -15.17 13.27
C PRO A 321 0.22 -14.66 12.29
N ALA A 322 0.50 -13.36 12.32
CA ALA A 322 1.49 -12.68 11.46
C ALA A 322 2.89 -12.61 12.10
N ALA A 323 3.04 -13.00 13.37
CA ALA A 323 4.32 -12.95 14.07
C ALA A 323 5.37 -13.86 13.40
N VAL A 324 6.62 -13.37 13.41
CA VAL A 324 7.79 -14.11 12.91
C VAL A 324 8.75 -14.31 14.06
N ALA A 325 9.03 -15.57 14.37
CA ALA A 325 9.94 -15.91 15.47
C ALA A 325 11.33 -15.27 15.25
N GLY A 326 11.89 -14.69 16.30
CA GLY A 326 13.21 -14.06 16.28
C GLY A 326 13.25 -12.66 15.63
N HIS A 327 12.10 -12.08 15.27
CA HIS A 327 12.04 -10.73 14.70
C HIS A 327 11.04 -9.83 15.43
N ALA A 328 11.46 -8.60 15.74
CA ALA A 328 10.58 -7.58 16.26
C ALA A 328 9.70 -7.03 15.13
N ILE A 329 8.38 -7.19 15.26
CA ILE A 329 7.40 -6.70 14.30
C ILE A 329 6.35 -5.88 15.04
N ALA A 330 5.98 -4.76 14.46
CA ALA A 330 4.82 -3.96 14.83
C ALA A 330 3.81 -3.99 13.69
N GLY A 331 2.50 -4.07 13.99
CA GLY A 331 1.51 -4.18 12.92
C GLY A 331 0.09 -4.00 13.39
N LYS A 332 -0.84 -3.94 12.44
CA LYS A 332 -2.27 -3.78 12.69
C LYS A 332 -3.12 -4.48 11.65
N SER A 333 -4.12 -5.21 12.10
CA SER A 333 -5.19 -5.76 11.27
C SER A 333 -6.32 -4.74 11.09
N GLY A 334 -7.03 -4.82 10.00
CA GLY A 334 -8.23 -4.06 9.72
C GLY A 334 -9.29 -4.90 9.03
N THR A 335 -10.54 -4.70 9.43
CA THR A 335 -11.71 -5.20 8.73
C THR A 335 -12.67 -4.04 8.59
N ALA A 336 -13.13 -3.81 7.36
CA ALA A 336 -14.15 -2.80 7.07
C ALA A 336 -15.52 -3.22 7.65
N ASN A 337 -16.38 -2.25 7.85
CA ASN A 337 -17.77 -2.53 8.24
C ASN A 337 -18.40 -3.50 7.23
N ASP A 338 -19.28 -4.37 7.73
CA ASP A 338 -19.99 -5.38 6.93
C ASP A 338 -19.05 -6.34 6.18
N ASN A 339 -17.80 -6.48 6.63
CA ASN A 339 -16.80 -7.35 5.98
C ASN A 339 -16.56 -7.06 4.49
N LYS A 340 -16.60 -5.81 4.06
CA LYS A 340 -16.40 -5.41 2.65
C LYS A 340 -14.93 -5.46 2.22
N ALA A 341 -14.03 -5.28 3.15
CA ALA A 341 -12.59 -5.35 2.92
C ALA A 341 -11.87 -5.82 4.19
N ALA A 342 -10.69 -6.38 4.02
CA ALA A 342 -9.78 -6.67 5.12
C ALA A 342 -8.34 -6.32 4.72
N ALA A 343 -7.54 -5.91 5.71
CA ALA A 343 -6.15 -5.56 5.50
C ALA A 343 -5.28 -5.95 6.70
N PHE A 344 -4.01 -6.13 6.43
CA PHE A 344 -2.96 -6.18 7.45
C PHE A 344 -1.78 -5.36 6.96
N VAL A 345 -1.24 -4.55 7.84
CA VAL A 345 0.00 -3.80 7.61
C VAL A 345 0.90 -3.93 8.82
N GLY A 346 2.18 -4.18 8.56
CA GLY A 346 3.16 -4.32 9.63
C GLY A 346 4.57 -4.02 9.12
N TYR A 347 5.49 -3.86 10.06
CA TYR A 347 6.86 -3.47 9.75
C TYR A 347 7.87 -3.98 10.78
N THR A 348 9.11 -4.13 10.31
CA THR A 348 10.35 -4.12 11.08
C THR A 348 11.00 -2.73 10.92
N PRO A 349 12.11 -2.40 11.57
CA PRO A 349 12.82 -1.14 11.32
C PRO A 349 13.25 -0.92 9.86
N SER A 350 13.41 -1.99 9.07
CA SER A 350 13.95 -1.94 7.70
C SER A 350 12.97 -2.37 6.60
N LEU A 351 11.80 -2.88 6.94
CA LEU A 351 10.83 -3.39 5.96
C LEU A 351 9.40 -3.14 6.42
N VAL A 352 8.61 -2.44 5.61
CA VAL A 352 7.16 -2.33 5.77
C VAL A 352 6.47 -3.16 4.71
N THR A 353 5.43 -3.90 5.11
CA THR A 353 4.63 -4.73 4.19
C THR A 353 3.16 -4.61 4.51
N SER A 354 2.33 -4.59 3.49
CA SER A 354 0.88 -4.58 3.61
C SER A 354 0.23 -5.54 2.63
N PHE A 355 -0.89 -6.14 3.05
CA PHE A 355 -1.81 -6.88 2.20
C PHE A 355 -3.23 -6.40 2.46
N ALA A 356 -4.02 -6.32 1.38
CA ALA A 356 -5.45 -6.03 1.47
C ALA A 356 -6.23 -6.92 0.51
N ILE A 357 -7.48 -7.19 0.90
CA ILE A 357 -8.47 -7.85 0.05
C ILE A 357 -9.79 -7.09 0.11
N TRP A 358 -10.51 -7.08 -1.00
CA TRP A 358 -11.85 -6.52 -1.11
C TRP A 358 -12.58 -7.16 -2.29
N SER A 359 -13.89 -6.99 -2.34
CA SER A 359 -14.69 -7.42 -3.48
C SER A 359 -15.36 -6.19 -4.11
N PRO A 360 -15.06 -5.81 -5.36
CA PRO A 360 -15.71 -4.70 -6.01
C PRO A 360 -17.18 -5.07 -6.38
N ALA A 361 -18.11 -4.15 -6.10
CA ALA A 361 -19.47 -4.24 -6.61
C ALA A 361 -19.57 -3.69 -8.04
N ALA A 362 -20.66 -3.96 -8.72
CA ALA A 362 -20.88 -3.52 -10.10
C ALA A 362 -20.95 -1.99 -10.25
N ASP A 363 -21.34 -1.28 -9.21
CA ASP A 363 -21.40 0.18 -9.17
C ASP A 363 -20.07 0.85 -8.76
N GLY A 364 -19.00 0.05 -8.59
CA GLY A 364 -17.69 0.52 -8.17
C GLY A 364 -17.51 0.66 -6.65
N SER A 365 -18.55 0.43 -5.85
CA SER A 365 -18.44 0.34 -4.39
C SER A 365 -17.83 -0.99 -3.96
N SER A 366 -17.64 -1.21 -2.65
CA SER A 366 -17.20 -2.49 -2.12
C SER A 366 -18.39 -3.39 -1.75
N ALA A 367 -18.42 -4.58 -2.30
CA ALA A 367 -19.35 -5.65 -1.89
C ALA A 367 -18.84 -6.37 -0.64
N VAL A 368 -19.74 -7.07 0.04
CA VAL A 368 -19.36 -7.95 1.16
C VAL A 368 -18.42 -9.06 0.64
N LEU A 369 -17.32 -9.28 1.35
CA LEU A 369 -16.39 -10.37 1.03
C LEU A 369 -17.10 -11.72 1.16
N PRO A 370 -17.03 -12.59 0.16
CA PRO A 370 -17.51 -13.95 0.29
C PRO A 370 -16.67 -14.73 1.31
N SER A 371 -17.25 -15.72 1.93
CA SER A 371 -16.48 -16.69 2.73
C SER A 371 -15.63 -17.58 1.82
N PHE A 372 -14.39 -17.84 2.21
CA PHE A 372 -13.49 -18.76 1.52
C PHE A 372 -12.49 -19.39 2.49
N GLY A 373 -12.13 -20.65 2.25
CA GLY A 373 -11.28 -21.41 3.17
C GLY A 373 -11.81 -21.34 4.61
N PRO A 374 -10.96 -21.10 5.61
CA PRO A 374 -11.36 -20.92 7.01
C PRO A 374 -11.76 -19.48 7.35
N TYR A 375 -11.83 -18.56 6.38
CA TYR A 375 -12.04 -17.13 6.60
C TYR A 375 -13.49 -16.74 6.29
N SER A 376 -14.27 -16.49 7.32
CA SER A 376 -15.67 -16.02 7.18
C SER A 376 -15.79 -14.49 7.02
N ALA A 377 -14.77 -13.75 7.48
CA ALA A 377 -14.75 -12.28 7.48
C ALA A 377 -13.52 -11.70 6.77
N GLY A 378 -12.66 -12.52 6.19
CA GLY A 378 -11.49 -12.08 5.44
C GLY A 378 -10.31 -11.57 6.28
N GLU A 379 -10.51 -11.02 7.47
CA GLU A 379 -9.43 -10.36 8.25
C GLU A 379 -8.24 -11.27 8.55
N GLY A 380 -8.47 -12.54 8.81
CA GLY A 380 -7.42 -13.52 9.03
C GLY A 380 -6.57 -13.77 7.80
N TYR A 381 -7.08 -13.58 6.59
CA TYR A 381 -6.38 -13.90 5.36
C TYR A 381 -5.23 -12.92 5.04
N PRO A 382 -5.39 -11.58 5.04
CA PRO A 382 -4.27 -10.65 4.87
C PRO A 382 -3.22 -10.79 5.97
N THR A 383 -3.63 -11.09 7.20
CA THR A 383 -2.71 -11.32 8.33
C THR A 383 -1.82 -12.53 8.07
N ARG A 384 -2.40 -13.62 7.52
CA ARG A 384 -1.63 -14.81 7.14
C ARG A 384 -0.72 -14.57 5.94
N LEU A 385 -1.21 -13.90 4.89
CA LEU A 385 -0.36 -13.52 3.75
C LEU A 385 0.86 -12.73 4.21
N PHE A 386 0.66 -11.76 5.10
CA PHE A 386 1.76 -11.00 5.69
C PHE A 386 2.75 -11.92 6.44
N GLY A 387 2.26 -12.76 7.34
CA GLY A 387 3.11 -13.69 8.10
C GLY A 387 3.87 -14.66 7.19
N ASP A 388 3.22 -15.20 6.17
CA ASP A 388 3.83 -16.14 5.22
C ASP A 388 4.91 -15.48 4.36
N TYR A 389 4.67 -14.25 3.92
CA TYR A 389 5.66 -13.46 3.18
C TYR A 389 6.83 -13.07 4.08
N MET A 390 6.57 -12.49 5.24
CA MET A 390 7.61 -12.00 6.15
C MET A 390 8.51 -13.11 6.68
N ARG A 391 7.96 -14.29 6.99
CA ARG A 391 8.78 -15.46 7.38
C ARG A 391 9.81 -15.82 6.31
N GLN A 392 9.46 -15.72 5.03
CA GLN A 392 10.37 -16.03 3.93
C GLN A 392 11.40 -14.91 3.69
N VAL A 393 10.95 -13.65 3.72
CA VAL A 393 11.83 -12.49 3.46
C VAL A 393 12.83 -12.26 4.58
N LEU A 394 12.43 -12.54 5.84
CA LEU A 394 13.29 -12.35 7.00
C LEU A 394 14.14 -13.58 7.34
N ALA A 395 13.96 -14.71 6.62
CA ALA A 395 14.74 -15.91 6.85
C ALA A 395 16.25 -15.64 6.68
N GLY A 396 17.03 -15.97 7.73
CA GLY A 396 18.46 -15.76 7.74
C GLY A 396 18.92 -14.30 7.90
N THR A 397 18.01 -13.35 8.10
CA THR A 397 18.38 -11.97 8.41
C THR A 397 18.49 -11.76 9.93
N PRO A 398 19.34 -10.85 10.41
CA PRO A 398 19.41 -10.54 11.83
C PRO A 398 18.14 -9.82 12.29
N ASN A 399 17.78 -10.01 13.58
CA ASN A 399 16.73 -9.20 14.19
C ASN A 399 17.19 -7.75 14.33
N GLU A 400 16.35 -6.82 13.87
CA GLU A 400 16.50 -5.39 14.12
C GLU A 400 15.49 -4.99 15.21
N ASN A 401 15.98 -4.38 16.29
CA ASN A 401 15.14 -3.90 17.37
C ASN A 401 14.60 -2.50 17.07
N PHE A 402 13.37 -2.23 17.48
CA PHE A 402 12.83 -0.88 17.48
C PHE A 402 13.49 -0.02 18.56
N PRO A 403 13.55 1.31 18.38
CA PRO A 403 13.98 2.20 19.44
C PRO A 403 13.16 2.01 20.73
N PRO A 404 13.76 2.16 21.90
CA PRO A 404 13.03 2.09 23.17
C PRO A 404 11.95 3.18 23.21
N ALA A 405 10.81 2.85 23.80
CA ALA A 405 9.70 3.76 23.99
C ALA A 405 9.57 4.16 25.46
N THR A 406 9.34 5.45 25.70
CA THR A 406 9.02 5.99 27.03
C THR A 406 7.69 6.73 26.95
N ASP A 407 6.76 6.35 27.79
CA ASP A 407 5.45 7.02 27.88
C ASP A 407 5.51 8.14 28.92
N LEU A 408 5.75 9.35 28.43
CA LEU A 408 5.81 10.58 29.25
C LEU A 408 4.44 11.29 29.34
N GLY A 409 3.41 10.71 28.76
CA GLY A 409 2.06 11.28 28.76
C GLY A 409 1.42 11.28 30.17
N ARG A 410 0.35 12.03 30.30
CA ARG A 410 -0.47 12.09 31.52
C ARG A 410 -1.61 11.06 31.42
N ILE A 411 -1.80 10.28 32.49
CA ILE A 411 -2.99 9.43 32.63
C ILE A 411 -4.24 10.33 32.64
N GLY A 412 -5.24 9.94 31.86
CA GLY A 412 -6.44 10.76 31.65
C GLY A 412 -6.25 11.88 30.63
N GLY A 413 -5.21 11.82 29.78
CA GLY A 413 -4.93 12.78 28.73
C GLY A 413 -4.44 14.14 29.26
N PRO A 414 -4.35 15.19 28.41
CA PRO A 414 -3.68 16.44 28.74
C PRO A 414 -4.31 17.18 29.93
N LYS A 415 -5.60 17.00 30.17
CA LYS A 415 -6.33 17.60 31.30
C LYS A 415 -6.66 16.61 32.43
N GLY A 416 -6.30 15.34 32.29
CA GLY A 416 -6.60 14.29 33.25
C GLY A 416 -8.10 13.89 33.29
N SER A 417 -8.84 14.16 32.23
CA SER A 417 -10.29 13.93 32.12
C SER A 417 -10.70 12.98 31.00
N TRP A 418 -9.73 12.34 30.35
CA TRP A 418 -9.99 11.32 29.35
C TRP A 418 -10.09 9.94 29.99
N GLY A 419 -10.95 9.11 29.44
CA GLY A 419 -11.22 7.77 29.98
C GLY A 419 -12.10 7.80 31.25
N ASP A 420 -12.12 6.66 31.92
CA ASP A 420 -12.99 6.41 33.09
C ASP A 420 -12.17 6.17 34.37
#